data_49a81d567a6e7273b1deb8a1877deb9b
#
_entry.id   49a81d567a6e7273b1deb8a1877deb9b
#
_cell.length_a   1.000
_cell.length_b   1.000
_cell.length_c   1.000
_cell.angle_alpha   90.00
_cell.angle_beta   90.00
_cell.angle_gamma   90.00
#
_symmetry.space_group_name_H-M   'P 1'
#
loop_
_entity.id
_entity.type
_entity.pdbx_description
1 polymer ?
#
loop_
_entity_poly.entity_id
_entity_poly.type
_entity_poly.pdbx_seq_one_letter_code
_entity_poly.pdbx_strand_id
1 'polypeptide(L)'
;AIERHKSIIKNYWNCPSCGALLSKTPTKNGKAVKAERVWESKFDIELNKIIRQAKQSPVLIIYTVGKKTFEKIPDKLDLELIKNIDESNILHPFSLIELPDGFNTHQPKKSHGFTHTHHFFSHRNFWALSSIQEKFQNNSFTHQLNFIITSFLIKRGSKLHNIGFRDGGLNL
;
A
#
# COMPACT_ATOMS: atom_id res chain seq x y z
N ALA A 1 -14.35 11.19 18.17
CA ALA A 1 -13.58 12.00 17.21
C ALA A 1 -12.25 12.33 17.89
N ILE A 2 -11.17 11.79 17.38
CA ILE A 2 -9.83 12.15 17.84
C ILE A 2 -9.47 13.42 17.07
N GLU A 3 -9.32 14.53 17.80
CA GLU A 3 -8.73 15.74 17.21
C GLU A 3 -7.38 15.39 16.62
N ARG A 4 -7.12 15.87 15.43
CA ARG A 4 -5.88 15.64 14.69
C ARG A 4 -4.73 16.31 15.43
N HIS A 5 -4.24 15.69 16.48
CA HIS A 5 -2.94 16.05 17.02
C HIS A 5 -1.91 15.73 15.95
N LYS A 6 -1.11 16.75 15.56
CA LYS A 6 0.08 16.54 14.72
C LYS A 6 0.86 15.39 15.33
N SER A 7 0.69 14.20 14.81
CA SER A 7 1.39 13.02 15.30
C SER A 7 2.88 13.26 15.06
N ILE A 8 3.61 13.56 16.11
CA ILE A 8 5.06 13.64 16.07
C ILE A 8 5.50 12.20 15.78
N ILE A 9 5.96 11.95 14.57
CA ILE A 9 6.53 10.66 14.20
C ILE A 9 7.80 10.51 15.04
N LYS A 10 7.70 9.72 16.11
CA LYS A 10 8.86 9.42 16.95
C LYS A 10 9.82 8.57 16.14
N ASN A 11 11.09 8.93 16.13
CA ASN A 11 12.13 8.11 15.52
C ASN A 11 12.44 6.85 16.34
N TYR A 12 12.03 6.84 17.60
CA TYR A 12 12.25 5.76 18.55
C TYR A 12 10.97 5.46 19.33
N TRP A 13 10.74 4.18 19.62
CA TRP A 13 9.63 3.71 20.47
C TRP A 13 10.04 2.44 21.22
N ASN A 14 9.41 2.18 22.34
CA ASN A 14 9.66 0.96 23.11
C ASN A 14 8.80 -0.20 22.56
N CYS A 15 9.40 -1.38 22.47
CA CYS A 15 8.66 -2.60 22.16
C CYS A 15 7.63 -2.88 23.26
N PRO A 16 6.33 -3.06 22.94
CA PRO A 16 5.32 -3.31 23.94
C PRO A 16 5.49 -4.66 24.66
N SER A 17 6.19 -5.63 24.06
CA SER A 17 6.41 -6.96 24.65
C SER A 17 7.63 -7.02 25.57
N CYS A 18 8.77 -6.44 25.17
CA CYS A 18 10.04 -6.59 25.88
C CYS A 18 10.68 -5.28 26.35
N GLY A 19 10.06 -4.12 26.06
CA GLY A 19 10.57 -2.80 26.43
C GLY A 19 11.80 -2.33 25.65
N ALA A 20 12.37 -3.14 24.77
CA ALA A 20 13.55 -2.75 23.98
C ALA A 20 13.27 -1.49 23.15
N LEU A 21 14.24 -0.58 23.10
CA LEU A 21 14.14 0.62 22.27
C LEU A 21 14.27 0.24 20.79
N LEU A 22 13.26 0.56 20.00
CA LEU A 22 13.17 0.27 18.57
C LEU A 22 13.34 1.54 17.74
N SER A 23 13.85 1.39 16.52
CA SER A 23 13.94 2.48 15.52
C SER A 23 13.73 1.93 14.11
N LYS A 24 13.35 2.81 13.16
CA LYS A 24 13.23 2.44 11.72
C LYS A 24 14.60 2.22 11.08
N THR A 25 15.60 2.95 11.52
CA THR A 25 16.97 2.90 10.97
C THR A 25 17.95 2.49 12.07
N PRO A 26 19.04 1.78 11.74
CA PRO A 26 20.06 1.47 12.72
C PRO A 26 20.60 2.76 13.35
N THR A 27 20.78 2.76 14.67
CA THR A 27 21.44 3.88 15.36
C THR A 27 22.95 3.70 15.31
N LYS A 28 23.68 4.80 15.05
CA LYS A 28 25.15 4.77 15.01
C LYS A 28 25.78 4.29 16.32
N ASN A 29 25.06 4.42 17.43
CA ASN A 29 25.56 4.08 18.78
C ASN A 29 24.97 2.77 19.34
N GLY A 30 24.28 1.96 18.53
CA GLY A 30 23.69 0.68 18.97
C GLY A 30 22.59 0.78 20.06
N LYS A 31 22.14 2.02 20.40
CA LYS A 31 21.15 2.24 21.47
C LYS A 31 19.73 1.74 21.15
N ALA A 32 19.39 1.63 19.88
CA ALA A 32 18.09 1.14 19.47
C ALA A 32 18.23 0.00 18.47
N VAL A 33 17.40 -1.02 18.63
CA VAL A 33 17.31 -2.16 17.71
C VAL A 33 16.52 -1.74 16.49
N LYS A 34 17.00 -2.09 15.30
CA LYS A 34 16.24 -1.86 14.07
C LYS A 34 14.98 -2.71 14.07
N ALA A 35 13.83 -2.07 13.92
CA ALA A 35 12.58 -2.79 13.74
C ALA A 35 12.55 -3.45 12.36
N GLU A 36 12.31 -4.75 12.33
CA GLU A 36 12.15 -5.52 11.10
C GLU A 36 10.68 -5.63 10.73
N ARG A 37 10.41 -5.78 9.43
CA ARG A 37 9.05 -6.05 8.96
C ARG A 37 8.67 -7.49 9.22
N VAL A 38 7.44 -7.68 9.64
CA VAL A 38 6.84 -9.02 9.72
C VAL A 38 6.48 -9.44 8.30
N TRP A 39 6.86 -10.67 7.94
CA TRP A 39 6.56 -11.27 6.65
C TRP A 39 5.45 -12.30 6.80
N GLU A 40 4.60 -12.38 5.81
CA GLU A 40 3.55 -13.39 5.73
C GLU A 40 3.54 -14.06 4.35
N SER A 41 3.14 -15.31 4.31
CA SER A 41 2.83 -16.02 3.08
C SER A 41 1.34 -15.87 2.83
N LYS A 42 0.97 -15.36 1.66
CA LYS A 42 -0.43 -15.25 1.26
C LYS A 42 -0.63 -15.81 -0.14
N PHE A 43 -1.83 -16.29 -0.41
CA PHE A 43 -2.21 -16.71 -1.75
C PHE A 43 -2.51 -15.47 -2.60
N ASP A 44 -1.82 -15.35 -3.72
CA ASP A 44 -2.07 -14.32 -4.72
C ASP A 44 -3.04 -14.91 -5.75
N ILE A 45 -4.27 -14.42 -5.74
CA ILE A 45 -5.36 -14.92 -6.58
C ILE A 45 -5.05 -14.68 -8.05
N GLU A 46 -4.48 -13.52 -8.38
CA GLU A 46 -4.19 -13.12 -9.75
C GLU A 46 -3.07 -13.97 -10.39
N LEU A 47 -2.07 -14.33 -9.57
CA LEU A 47 -0.95 -15.17 -10.01
C LEU A 47 -1.20 -16.66 -9.79
N ASN A 48 -2.28 -17.02 -9.09
CA ASN A 48 -2.60 -18.40 -8.67
C ASN A 48 -1.42 -19.09 -7.97
N LYS A 49 -0.73 -18.36 -7.08
CA LYS A 49 0.42 -18.90 -6.33
C LYS A 49 0.57 -18.29 -4.95
N ILE A 50 1.27 -18.99 -4.07
CA ILE A 50 1.67 -18.46 -2.77
C ILE A 50 2.86 -17.52 -2.95
N ILE A 51 2.72 -16.30 -2.43
CA ILE A 51 3.77 -15.28 -2.42
C ILE A 51 4.12 -14.91 -0.99
N ARG A 52 5.32 -14.36 -0.80
CA ARG A 52 5.78 -13.85 0.48
C ARG A 52 5.84 -12.33 0.43
N GLN A 53 5.04 -11.67 1.25
CA GLN A 53 4.99 -10.20 1.31
C GLN A 53 5.11 -9.70 2.75
N ALA A 54 5.51 -8.44 2.89
CA ALA A 54 5.49 -7.77 4.19
C ALA A 54 4.03 -7.63 4.66
N LYS A 55 3.78 -8.07 5.90
CA LYS A 55 2.44 -7.97 6.51
C LYS A 55 1.99 -6.52 6.60
N GLN A 56 0.77 -6.27 6.19
CA GLN A 56 0.11 -4.98 6.30
C GLN A 56 -1.13 -5.11 7.16
N SER A 57 -1.31 -4.19 8.12
CA SER A 57 -2.49 -4.14 8.96
C SER A 57 -3.07 -2.73 8.93
N PRO A 58 -4.38 -2.57 8.71
CA PRO A 58 -5.03 -1.27 8.79
C PRO A 58 -5.01 -0.78 10.24
N VAL A 59 -4.53 0.44 10.45
CA VAL A 59 -4.41 1.04 11.80
C VAL A 59 -5.25 2.28 11.95
N LEU A 60 -5.63 2.94 10.86
CA LEU A 60 -6.37 4.18 10.87
C LEU A 60 -7.21 4.32 9.59
N ILE A 61 -8.45 4.72 9.75
CA ILE A 61 -9.34 5.11 8.66
C ILE A 61 -9.53 6.61 8.72
N ILE A 62 -9.20 7.30 7.62
CA ILE A 62 -9.44 8.72 7.45
C ILE A 62 -10.58 8.87 6.45
N TYR A 63 -11.63 9.57 6.84
CA TYR A 63 -12.80 9.78 6.00
C TYR A 63 -13.32 11.22 6.10
N THR A 64 -14.06 11.66 5.09
CA THR A 64 -14.59 13.02 5.02
C THR A 64 -16.12 12.98 4.94
N VAL A 65 -16.77 13.78 5.77
CA VAL A 65 -18.22 14.01 5.72
C VAL A 65 -18.47 15.49 5.50
N GLY A 66 -19.00 15.84 4.34
CA GLY A 66 -19.11 17.22 3.90
C GLY A 66 -17.74 17.88 3.76
N LYS A 67 -17.48 18.92 4.57
CA LYS A 67 -16.19 19.65 4.60
C LYS A 67 -15.26 19.23 5.76
N LYS A 68 -15.70 18.32 6.62
CA LYS A 68 -14.95 17.90 7.81
C LYS A 68 -14.30 16.54 7.61
N THR A 69 -13.04 16.40 8.02
CA THR A 69 -12.29 15.15 7.99
C THR A 69 -12.27 14.54 9.38
N PHE A 70 -12.53 13.24 9.46
CA PHE A 70 -12.57 12.44 10.67
C PHE A 70 -11.55 11.32 10.60
N GLU A 71 -11.14 10.84 11.78
CA GLU A 71 -10.26 9.70 11.93
C GLU A 71 -10.94 8.64 12.82
N LYS A 72 -10.80 7.38 12.46
CA LYS A 72 -11.37 6.25 13.19
C LYS A 72 -10.35 5.11 13.22
N ILE A 73 -10.19 4.46 14.36
CA ILE A 73 -9.49 3.17 14.45
C ILE A 73 -10.42 2.12 13.83
N PRO A 74 -9.90 1.24 12.94
CA PRO A 74 -10.71 0.17 12.34
C PRO A 74 -11.36 -0.70 13.41
N ASP A 75 -12.67 -0.87 13.32
CA ASP A 75 -13.42 -1.82 14.15
C ASP A 75 -13.53 -3.21 13.48
N LYS A 76 -14.22 -4.14 14.15
CA LYS A 76 -14.38 -5.50 13.65
C LYS A 76 -15.09 -5.56 12.30
N LEU A 77 -16.08 -4.70 12.07
CA LEU A 77 -16.81 -4.64 10.80
C LEU A 77 -15.94 -4.12 9.65
N ASP A 78 -15.12 -3.09 9.94
CA ASP A 78 -14.17 -2.57 8.95
C ASP A 78 -13.16 -3.64 8.54
N LEU A 79 -12.62 -4.39 9.51
CA LEU A 79 -11.64 -5.46 9.24
C LEU A 79 -12.27 -6.61 8.44
N GLU A 80 -13.50 -6.99 8.75
CA GLU A 80 -14.24 -8.00 8.00
C GLU A 80 -14.54 -7.56 6.58
N LEU A 81 -14.94 -6.30 6.40
CA LEU A 81 -15.14 -5.72 5.05
C LEU A 81 -13.85 -5.74 4.23
N ILE A 82 -12.72 -5.34 4.82
CA ILE A 82 -11.42 -5.37 4.16
C ILE A 82 -11.07 -6.81 3.76
N LYS A 83 -11.26 -7.78 4.66
CA LYS A 83 -11.01 -9.18 4.38
C LYS A 83 -11.86 -9.69 3.21
N ASN A 84 -13.15 -9.40 3.20
CA ASN A 84 -14.07 -9.82 2.13
C ASN A 84 -13.66 -9.22 0.77
N ILE A 85 -13.18 -7.96 0.78
CA ILE A 85 -12.66 -7.33 -0.44
C ILE A 85 -11.36 -8.01 -0.88
N ASP A 86 -10.44 -8.30 0.04
CA ASP A 86 -9.15 -8.93 -0.28
C ASP A 86 -9.30 -10.37 -0.80
N GLU A 87 -10.38 -11.05 -0.44
CA GLU A 87 -10.73 -12.40 -0.89
C GLU A 87 -11.61 -12.41 -2.17
N SER A 88 -12.05 -11.25 -2.65
CA SER A 88 -12.88 -11.15 -3.84
C SER A 88 -12.07 -11.34 -5.12
N ASN A 89 -12.66 -11.97 -6.14
CA ASN A 89 -12.03 -12.10 -7.45
C ASN A 89 -12.10 -10.79 -8.23
N ILE A 90 -11.01 -10.45 -8.91
CA ILE A 90 -10.96 -9.37 -9.89
C ILE A 90 -11.28 -9.95 -11.26
N LEU A 91 -12.46 -9.60 -11.80
CA LEU A 91 -12.94 -10.17 -13.06
C LEU A 91 -12.11 -9.72 -14.28
N HIS A 92 -11.48 -8.55 -14.20
CA HIS A 92 -10.77 -7.91 -15.30
C HIS A 92 -9.41 -7.36 -14.87
N PRO A 93 -8.43 -8.22 -14.51
CA PRO A 93 -7.10 -7.76 -14.12
C PRO A 93 -6.41 -7.09 -15.32
N PHE A 94 -5.93 -5.86 -15.16
CA PHE A 94 -5.38 -5.09 -16.27
C PHE A 94 -3.85 -5.14 -16.38
N SER A 95 -3.14 -5.49 -15.34
CA SER A 95 -1.67 -5.51 -15.36
C SER A 95 -1.09 -6.49 -14.35
N LEU A 96 -0.54 -7.58 -14.87
CA LEU A 96 0.17 -8.60 -14.08
C LEU A 96 1.66 -8.68 -14.49
N ILE A 97 2.23 -7.57 -14.97
CA ILE A 97 3.61 -7.52 -15.45
C ILE A 97 4.55 -7.75 -14.28
N GLU A 98 5.47 -8.69 -14.45
CA GLU A 98 6.55 -8.89 -13.51
C GLU A 98 7.50 -7.70 -13.52
N LEU A 99 7.95 -7.28 -12.35
CA LEU A 99 8.91 -6.19 -12.24
C LEU A 99 10.27 -6.64 -12.76
N PRO A 100 10.86 -5.92 -13.71
CA PRO A 100 12.20 -6.24 -14.19
C PRO A 100 13.21 -6.11 -13.04
N ASP A 101 14.36 -6.76 -13.19
CA ASP A 101 15.47 -6.53 -12.28
C ASP A 101 16.14 -5.20 -12.59
N GLY A 102 16.37 -4.41 -11.54
CA GLY A 102 16.94 -3.09 -11.67
C GLY A 102 17.03 -2.35 -10.34
N PHE A 103 17.77 -1.26 -10.32
CA PHE A 103 18.04 -0.49 -9.12
C PHE A 103 16.75 -0.02 -8.43
N ASN A 104 15.80 0.53 -9.17
CA ASN A 104 14.55 1.06 -8.63
C ASN A 104 13.55 -0.03 -8.23
N THR A 105 13.59 -1.19 -8.86
CA THR A 105 12.68 -2.31 -8.58
C THR A 105 13.22 -3.25 -7.49
N HIS A 106 14.53 -3.21 -7.23
CA HIS A 106 15.15 -4.00 -6.16
C HIS A 106 14.60 -3.63 -4.78
N GLN A 107 14.41 -2.35 -4.50
CA GLN A 107 13.94 -1.88 -3.20
C GLN A 107 12.54 -2.41 -2.84
N PRO A 108 11.48 -2.26 -3.66
CA PRO A 108 10.16 -2.81 -3.34
C PRO A 108 10.16 -4.34 -3.31
N LYS A 109 10.93 -5.02 -4.16
CA LYS A 109 11.09 -6.48 -4.09
C LYS A 109 11.65 -6.91 -2.71
N LYS A 110 12.76 -6.30 -2.28
CA LYS A 110 13.43 -6.65 -1.02
C LYS A 110 12.67 -6.22 0.21
N SER A 111 12.06 -5.05 0.20
CA SER A 111 11.44 -4.46 1.39
C SER A 111 9.98 -4.87 1.60
N HIS A 112 9.24 -5.17 0.56
CA HIS A 112 7.80 -5.48 0.61
C HIS A 112 7.43 -6.82 -0.03
N GLY A 113 8.31 -7.45 -0.80
CA GLY A 113 8.00 -8.64 -1.57
C GLY A 113 7.14 -8.33 -2.82
N PHE A 114 7.23 -7.12 -3.34
CA PHE A 114 6.49 -6.74 -4.55
C PHE A 114 7.24 -7.23 -5.78
N THR A 115 6.71 -8.23 -6.44
CA THR A 115 7.29 -8.84 -7.64
C THR A 115 6.57 -8.48 -8.92
N HIS A 116 5.32 -8.04 -8.84
CA HIS A 116 4.46 -7.70 -9.98
C HIS A 116 3.83 -6.32 -9.79
N THR A 117 3.37 -5.74 -10.89
CA THR A 117 2.76 -4.39 -10.91
C THR A 117 1.53 -4.27 -10.03
N HIS A 118 0.67 -5.29 -9.98
CA HIS A 118 -0.54 -5.26 -9.14
C HIS A 118 -0.24 -5.23 -7.63
N HIS A 119 0.94 -5.66 -7.18
CA HIS A 119 1.33 -5.58 -5.76
C HIS A 119 1.45 -4.13 -5.24
N PHE A 120 1.59 -3.15 -6.12
CA PHE A 120 1.59 -1.74 -5.75
C PHE A 120 0.20 -1.19 -5.42
N PHE A 121 -0.85 -1.98 -5.61
CA PHE A 121 -2.23 -1.60 -5.32
C PHE A 121 -2.76 -2.35 -4.10
N SER A 122 -3.70 -1.74 -3.38
CA SER A 122 -4.61 -2.52 -2.53
C SER A 122 -5.57 -3.28 -3.44
N HIS A 123 -6.05 -4.43 -3.01
CA HIS A 123 -6.98 -5.22 -3.82
C HIS A 123 -8.21 -4.41 -4.24
N ARG A 124 -8.77 -3.60 -3.32
CA ARG A 124 -9.88 -2.68 -3.61
C ARG A 124 -9.57 -1.70 -4.74
N ASN A 125 -8.40 -1.07 -4.71
CA ASN A 125 -8.03 -0.11 -5.74
C ASN A 125 -7.77 -0.79 -7.07
N PHE A 126 -7.15 -1.96 -7.05
CA PHE A 126 -6.90 -2.75 -8.24
C PHE A 126 -8.22 -3.19 -8.89
N TRP A 127 -9.18 -3.68 -8.09
CA TRP A 127 -10.52 -4.03 -8.55
C TRP A 127 -11.24 -2.84 -9.20
N ALA A 128 -11.25 -1.68 -8.53
CA ALA A 128 -11.90 -0.48 -9.06
C ALA A 128 -11.26 -0.01 -10.37
N LEU A 129 -9.93 -0.01 -10.44
CA LEU A 129 -9.18 0.41 -11.64
C LEU A 129 -9.39 -0.53 -12.82
N SER A 130 -9.35 -1.85 -12.59
CA SER A 130 -9.60 -2.83 -13.63
C SER A 130 -11.01 -2.73 -14.19
N SER A 131 -12.01 -2.53 -13.32
CA SER A 131 -13.41 -2.33 -13.72
C SER A 131 -13.63 -1.03 -14.52
N ILE A 132 -12.91 0.03 -14.17
CA ILE A 132 -12.95 1.29 -14.93
C ILE A 132 -12.28 1.09 -16.30
N GLN A 133 -11.13 0.45 -16.33
CA GLN A 133 -10.37 0.25 -17.57
C GLN A 133 -11.13 -0.61 -18.57
N GLU A 134 -11.80 -1.66 -18.11
CA GLU A 134 -12.67 -2.48 -18.99
C GLU A 134 -13.72 -1.64 -19.70
N LYS A 135 -14.40 -0.75 -18.97
CA LYS A 135 -15.40 0.14 -19.55
C LYS A 135 -14.85 1.08 -20.62
N PHE A 136 -13.54 1.32 -20.60
CA PHE A 136 -12.88 2.22 -21.56
C PHE A 136 -12.35 1.53 -22.80
N GLN A 137 -12.17 0.21 -22.79
CA GLN A 137 -11.54 -0.53 -23.89
C GLN A 137 -12.23 -0.35 -25.24
N ASN A 138 -13.54 -0.10 -25.24
CA ASN A 138 -14.34 0.08 -26.46
C ASN A 138 -14.77 1.54 -26.69
N ASN A 139 -14.05 2.51 -26.11
CA ASN A 139 -14.38 3.93 -26.22
C ASN A 139 -13.40 4.65 -27.15
N SER A 140 -13.91 5.58 -27.97
CA SER A 140 -13.08 6.40 -28.86
C SER A 140 -12.02 7.25 -28.14
N PHE A 141 -12.21 7.50 -26.83
CA PHE A 141 -11.30 8.27 -25.98
C PHE A 141 -10.42 7.38 -25.07
N THR A 142 -10.23 6.11 -25.40
CA THR A 142 -9.47 5.14 -24.59
C THR A 142 -8.09 5.66 -24.19
N HIS A 143 -7.34 6.29 -25.12
CA HIS A 143 -6.00 6.81 -24.84
C HIS A 143 -6.02 7.96 -23.83
N GLN A 144 -6.95 8.90 -23.96
CA GLN A 144 -7.10 10.05 -23.04
C GLN A 144 -7.52 9.57 -21.65
N LEU A 145 -8.42 8.61 -21.58
CA LEU A 145 -8.89 8.03 -20.33
C LEU A 145 -7.78 7.23 -19.62
N ASN A 146 -6.98 6.47 -20.36
CA ASN A 146 -5.81 5.79 -19.80
C ASN A 146 -4.75 6.77 -19.28
N PHE A 147 -4.55 7.91 -19.95
CA PHE A 147 -3.66 8.96 -19.45
C PHE A 147 -4.15 9.54 -18.12
N ILE A 148 -5.45 9.80 -17.99
CA ILE A 148 -6.06 10.29 -16.74
C ILE A 148 -5.88 9.25 -15.62
N ILE A 149 -6.17 7.96 -15.90
CA ILE A 149 -5.97 6.88 -14.93
C ILE A 149 -4.51 6.83 -14.47
N THR A 150 -3.57 6.85 -15.41
CA THR A 150 -2.13 6.79 -15.08
C THR A 150 -1.71 7.94 -14.17
N SER A 151 -2.20 9.17 -14.44
CA SER A 151 -1.94 10.32 -13.60
C SER A 151 -2.52 10.19 -12.19
N PHE A 152 -3.69 9.57 -12.06
CA PHE A 152 -4.32 9.29 -10.76
C PHE A 152 -3.56 8.22 -9.97
N LEU A 153 -3.08 7.16 -10.65
CA LEU A 153 -2.34 6.05 -10.05
C LEU A 153 -1.10 6.53 -9.31
N ILE A 154 -0.35 7.46 -9.89
CA ILE A 154 0.88 7.99 -9.29
C ILE A 154 0.58 8.74 -7.99
N LYS A 155 -0.54 9.46 -7.93
CA LYS A 155 -0.82 10.37 -6.82
C LYS A 155 -1.62 9.73 -5.68
N ARG A 156 -2.60 8.89 -5.95
CA ARG A 156 -3.55 8.41 -4.94
C ARG A 156 -4.08 6.98 -5.16
N GLY A 157 -3.91 6.41 -6.33
CA GLY A 157 -4.48 5.12 -6.68
C GLY A 157 -3.62 3.93 -6.25
N SER A 158 -2.34 4.15 -5.97
CA SER A 158 -1.37 3.09 -5.63
C SER A 158 -0.72 3.33 -4.28
N LYS A 159 0.03 2.33 -3.81
CA LYS A 159 0.90 2.44 -2.63
C LYS A 159 2.12 3.37 -2.87
N LEU A 160 2.26 3.91 -4.08
CA LEU A 160 3.33 4.82 -4.49
C LEU A 160 3.00 6.31 -4.27
N HIS A 161 1.89 6.63 -3.63
CA HIS A 161 1.38 8.01 -3.49
C HIS A 161 2.32 9.00 -2.80
N ASN A 162 3.38 8.53 -2.15
CA ASN A 162 4.36 9.36 -1.46
C ASN A 162 5.67 9.52 -2.23
N ILE A 163 5.69 9.32 -3.55
CA ILE A 163 6.85 9.69 -4.37
C ILE A 163 6.94 11.22 -4.35
N GLY A 164 7.73 11.75 -3.41
CA GLY A 164 8.07 13.15 -3.39
C GLY A 164 9.15 13.42 -4.43
N PHE A 165 8.92 14.38 -5.30
CA PHE A 165 9.92 14.85 -6.26
C PHE A 165 11.16 15.47 -5.59
N ARG A 166 11.15 15.67 -4.26
CA ARG A 166 12.24 16.35 -3.54
C ARG A 166 13.45 15.49 -3.21
N ASP A 167 13.29 14.18 -3.08
CA ASP A 167 14.39 13.34 -2.56
C ASP A 167 14.63 12.04 -3.36
N GLY A 168 14.02 11.85 -4.52
CA GLY A 168 14.24 10.70 -5.39
C GLY A 168 13.99 9.33 -4.75
N GLY A 169 13.32 9.28 -3.61
CA GLY A 169 13.06 8.08 -2.83
C GLY A 169 11.59 7.70 -2.78
N LEU A 170 11.32 6.41 -2.98
CA LEU A 170 10.05 5.76 -2.64
C LEU A 170 9.92 5.74 -1.11
N ASN A 171 9.12 6.63 -0.54
CA ASN A 171 8.67 6.52 0.84
C ASN A 171 7.44 5.61 0.89
N LEU A 172 7.69 4.31 0.93
CA LEU A 172 6.69 3.26 1.18
C LEU A 172 6.58 3.01 2.68
#